data_126ec7050bc9289843367ea9146e5ce1
#
_entry.id   126ec7050bc9289843367ea9146e5ce1
#
_cell.length_a   1.000
_cell.length_b   1.000
_cell.length_c   1.000
_cell.angle_alpha   90.00
_cell.angle_beta   90.00
_cell.angle_gamma   90.00
#
_symmetry.space_group_name_H-M   'P 1'
#
loop_
_entity.id
_entity.type
_entity.pdbx_description
1 polymer ?
#
loop_
_entity_poly.entity_id
_entity_poly.type
_entity_poly.pdbx_seq_one_letter_code
_entity_poly.pdbx_strand_id
1 'polypeptide(L)'
;LQGAVNLEQSRLVTATDLARFTGPVVAGIEPQRERLREMAGVETVMELYAANARLLADGPGRGTVFYYDPHSKEYTGDLTVLKGWCGRRHGIVKVLYLDAIHTQRGRACFVHHYSPYYDLRERFFMTMELFNRLFAPGQRCGRTFVLDRGIYGLAEFVRFIEVGDHVLTWEKGYNGGGWQDGATTVVFSRQRTRNHARDLRHYRFECQEAPWSRDPRLRRIVVRATNPQNRTLEVSVLCSNPTMALETAVWLMFNRWLQENDFKYLDRHFGLNQLTSFASRSYAEEAASLQDKPVDSIEYRELKSQLHTAENTLAKRLLQRERQQDRLLAAEQRTEQLRAEKASVLAQVRRAVDDLQAEVGKLGDSVALRQHSDRLMANLRSARGKTSRARKALAKLDGFIAPLKQQAAGLETRLGAAIRNQSRLQLLIDNHYRLLDSRCKATLDALRIAASNMFAALAARFRPLYGNHRNDHVMLRQLTRADGFLHRDGQTVYVRLWLRGRFQEWQLRAFRRFLAEVSEDLTRLFAPTGTQVRVTLLSTPPAW
;
A
#
# COMPACT_ATOMS: atom_id res chain seq x y z
N LEU A 1 11.98 20.82 -16.98
CA LEU A 1 13.00 19.95 -17.54
C LEU A 1 14.43 20.37 -17.18
N GLN A 2 14.65 21.63 -16.84
CA GLN A 2 15.97 22.18 -16.46
C GLN A 2 16.53 21.69 -15.11
N GLY A 3 15.88 20.74 -14.46
CA GLY A 3 16.37 20.14 -13.21
C GLY A 3 15.88 20.83 -11.94
N ALA A 4 15.14 21.93 -12.04
CA ALA A 4 14.47 22.53 -10.90
C ALA A 4 13.28 21.65 -10.49
N VAL A 5 13.34 21.07 -9.30
CA VAL A 5 12.27 20.22 -8.77
C VAL A 5 11.28 21.00 -7.89
N ASN A 6 11.59 22.24 -7.55
CA ASN A 6 10.73 23.18 -6.83
C ASN A 6 10.98 24.63 -7.27
N LEU A 7 10.11 25.55 -6.85
CA LEU A 7 10.22 26.97 -7.22
C LEU A 7 11.49 27.63 -6.70
N GLU A 8 11.97 27.24 -5.51
CA GLU A 8 13.21 27.81 -4.95
C GLU A 8 14.43 27.51 -5.82
N GLN A 9 14.46 26.35 -6.45
CA GLN A 9 15.55 26.00 -7.37
C GLN A 9 15.49 26.80 -8.69
N SER A 10 14.40 27.49 -8.98
CA SER A 10 14.36 28.42 -10.12
C SER A 10 15.33 29.59 -9.95
N ARG A 11 15.73 29.90 -8.72
CA ARG A 11 16.80 30.88 -8.43
C ARG A 11 18.17 30.49 -8.98
N LEU A 12 18.37 29.18 -9.26
CA LEU A 12 19.61 28.67 -9.88
C LEU A 12 19.64 28.90 -11.40
N VAL A 13 18.51 29.29 -11.98
CA VAL A 13 18.43 29.69 -13.39
C VAL A 13 18.59 31.22 -13.44
N THR A 14 19.58 31.70 -14.15
CA THR A 14 19.84 33.15 -14.19
C THR A 14 18.69 33.91 -14.85
N ALA A 15 18.44 35.13 -14.41
CA ALA A 15 17.43 36.00 -15.00
C ALA A 15 17.67 36.17 -16.49
N THR A 16 18.93 36.27 -16.92
CA THR A 16 19.34 36.39 -18.30
C THR A 16 18.97 35.17 -19.14
N ASP A 17 19.13 33.96 -18.59
CA ASP A 17 18.77 32.72 -19.29
C ASP A 17 17.25 32.57 -19.43
N LEU A 18 16.49 32.92 -18.39
CA LEU A 18 15.04 32.94 -18.46
C LEU A 18 14.52 34.02 -19.41
N ALA A 19 15.10 35.22 -19.42
CA ALA A 19 14.70 36.32 -20.31
C ALA A 19 14.80 35.95 -21.79
N ARG A 20 15.75 35.10 -22.14
CA ARG A 20 15.89 34.58 -23.51
C ARG A 20 14.74 33.67 -23.93
N PHE A 21 14.08 33.00 -22.99
CA PHE A 21 12.93 32.14 -23.26
C PHE A 21 11.58 32.83 -23.08
N THR A 22 11.48 33.74 -22.12
CA THR A 22 10.20 34.36 -21.74
C THR A 22 10.06 35.81 -22.16
N GLY A 23 11.11 36.41 -22.75
CA GLY A 23 11.16 37.82 -23.08
C GLY A 23 11.84 38.68 -21.98
N PRO A 24 11.90 39.98 -22.13
CA PRO A 24 12.71 40.88 -21.29
C PRO A 24 12.25 40.94 -19.82
N VAL A 25 11.05 40.49 -19.51
CA VAL A 25 10.52 40.49 -18.15
C VAL A 25 10.62 39.09 -17.61
N VAL A 26 11.59 38.85 -16.73
CA VAL A 26 11.71 37.59 -15.98
C VAL A 26 10.98 37.76 -14.66
N ALA A 27 9.95 36.96 -14.47
CA ALA A 27 9.25 36.91 -13.20
C ALA A 27 10.18 36.37 -12.10
N GLY A 28 10.43 37.18 -11.08
CA GLY A 28 11.06 36.72 -9.83
C GLY A 28 10.27 35.59 -9.18
N ILE A 29 10.78 35.09 -8.06
CA ILE A 29 10.14 33.94 -7.39
C ILE A 29 8.77 34.28 -6.82
N GLU A 30 8.56 35.50 -6.33
CA GLU A 30 7.26 35.92 -5.78
C GLU A 30 6.16 36.00 -6.85
N PRO A 31 6.36 36.65 -8.00
CA PRO A 31 5.41 36.58 -9.12
C PRO A 31 5.13 35.14 -9.58
N GLN A 32 6.13 34.24 -9.58
CA GLN A 32 5.89 32.82 -9.88
C GLN A 32 5.01 32.15 -8.85
N ARG A 33 5.20 32.45 -7.56
CA ARG A 33 4.34 31.96 -6.48
C ARG A 33 2.93 32.52 -6.57
N GLU A 34 2.79 33.79 -6.88
CA GLU A 34 1.49 34.45 -7.06
C GLU A 34 0.75 33.80 -8.24
N ARG A 35 1.41 33.66 -9.39
CA ARG A 35 0.83 32.96 -10.53
C ARG A 35 0.41 31.53 -10.21
N LEU A 36 1.21 30.81 -9.42
CA LEU A 36 0.84 29.47 -8.97
C LEU A 36 -0.41 29.50 -8.06
N ARG A 37 -0.56 30.52 -7.20
CA ARG A 37 -1.77 30.68 -6.37
C ARG A 37 -3.00 30.98 -7.23
N GLU A 38 -2.87 31.82 -8.23
CA GLU A 38 -3.95 32.12 -9.19
C GLU A 38 -4.38 30.85 -9.96
N MET A 39 -3.42 30.01 -10.35
CA MET A 39 -3.67 28.74 -11.03
C MET A 39 -4.13 27.61 -10.10
N ALA A 40 -4.16 27.82 -8.78
CA ALA A 40 -4.40 26.77 -7.79
C ALA A 40 -5.89 26.43 -7.61
N GLY A 41 -6.62 26.29 -8.70
CA GLY A 41 -8.03 25.89 -8.76
C GLY A 41 -8.20 24.45 -9.27
N VAL A 42 -9.29 23.80 -8.87
CA VAL A 42 -9.62 22.44 -9.31
C VAL A 42 -9.76 22.40 -10.84
N GLU A 43 -10.40 23.40 -11.44
CA GLU A 43 -10.61 23.44 -12.89
C GLU A 43 -9.27 23.51 -13.65
N THR A 44 -8.36 24.40 -13.27
CA THR A 44 -7.04 24.48 -13.88
C THR A 44 -6.25 23.17 -13.76
N VAL A 45 -6.33 22.51 -12.59
CA VAL A 45 -5.69 21.20 -12.39
C VAL A 45 -6.29 20.14 -13.32
N MET A 46 -7.61 20.15 -13.50
CA MET A 46 -8.30 19.22 -14.41
C MET A 46 -7.93 19.49 -15.88
N GLU A 47 -7.83 20.75 -16.30
CA GLU A 47 -7.35 21.12 -17.64
C GLU A 47 -5.93 20.63 -17.90
N LEU A 48 -5.02 20.78 -16.91
CA LEU A 48 -3.66 20.27 -17.01
C LEU A 48 -3.64 18.73 -17.15
N TYR A 49 -4.48 18.01 -16.42
CA TYR A 49 -4.59 16.56 -16.58
C TYR A 49 -5.22 16.17 -17.91
N ALA A 50 -6.20 16.90 -18.41
CA ALA A 50 -6.77 16.67 -19.74
C ALA A 50 -5.72 16.90 -20.85
N ALA A 51 -4.90 17.93 -20.73
CA ALA A 51 -3.78 18.16 -21.64
C ALA A 51 -2.74 17.02 -21.55
N ASN A 52 -2.39 16.59 -20.33
CA ASN A 52 -1.49 15.45 -20.12
C ASN A 52 -2.02 14.15 -20.71
N ALA A 53 -3.33 13.90 -20.65
CA ALA A 53 -3.95 12.69 -21.21
C ALA A 53 -3.66 12.53 -22.71
N ARG A 54 -3.51 13.66 -23.45
CA ARG A 54 -3.17 13.65 -24.88
C ARG A 54 -1.77 13.12 -25.17
N LEU A 55 -0.85 13.16 -24.20
CA LEU A 55 0.52 12.63 -24.31
C LEU A 55 0.58 11.10 -24.11
N LEU A 56 -0.47 10.50 -23.55
CA LEU A 56 -0.49 9.11 -23.14
C LEU A 56 -1.24 8.25 -24.15
N ALA A 57 -0.58 7.22 -24.68
CA ALA A 57 -1.21 6.28 -25.63
C ALA A 57 -2.30 5.41 -25.01
N ASP A 58 -2.23 5.19 -23.70
CA ASP A 58 -3.14 4.39 -22.89
C ASP A 58 -3.73 5.19 -21.71
N GLY A 59 -3.77 6.52 -21.84
CA GLY A 59 -4.36 7.43 -20.86
C GLY A 59 -5.89 7.52 -20.94
N PRO A 60 -6.47 8.44 -20.14
CA PRO A 60 -7.92 8.73 -20.19
C PRO A 60 -8.40 8.98 -21.62
N GLY A 61 -9.51 8.33 -21.98
CA GLY A 61 -10.09 8.39 -23.33
C GLY A 61 -9.47 7.45 -24.37
N ARG A 62 -8.41 6.72 -24.04
CA ARG A 62 -7.74 5.76 -24.94
C ARG A 62 -7.52 4.38 -24.28
N GLY A 63 -7.17 4.36 -22.99
CA GLY A 63 -6.98 3.15 -22.22
C GLY A 63 -8.21 2.80 -21.40
N THR A 64 -8.33 1.51 -21.06
CA THR A 64 -9.41 0.98 -20.22
C THR A 64 -8.92 0.33 -18.94
N VAL A 65 -7.60 0.24 -18.74
CA VAL A 65 -6.98 -0.36 -17.53
C VAL A 65 -6.14 0.68 -16.80
N PHE A 66 -6.42 0.86 -15.53
CA PHE A 66 -5.75 1.84 -14.68
C PHE A 66 -5.33 1.21 -13.35
N TYR A 67 -4.15 1.57 -12.87
CA TYR A 67 -3.68 1.24 -11.53
C TYR A 67 -4.00 2.39 -10.58
N TYR A 68 -4.52 2.08 -9.42
CA TYR A 68 -4.64 3.04 -8.32
C TYR A 68 -3.62 2.74 -7.24
N ASP A 69 -2.90 3.76 -6.80
CA ASP A 69 -1.83 3.67 -5.80
C ASP A 69 -1.97 4.78 -4.75
N PRO A 70 -2.41 4.44 -3.53
CA PRO A 70 -2.43 5.38 -2.43
C PRO A 70 -1.03 5.55 -1.86
N HIS A 71 -0.50 6.76 -1.92
CA HIS A 71 0.79 7.13 -1.37
C HIS A 71 0.64 8.07 -0.18
N SER A 72 1.60 8.05 0.75
CA SER A 72 1.61 8.94 1.91
C SER A 72 2.90 9.74 1.98
N LYS A 73 2.76 11.06 2.18
CA LYS A 73 3.87 11.97 2.44
C LYS A 73 3.87 12.39 3.90
N GLU A 74 4.94 12.08 4.62
CA GLU A 74 5.16 12.56 5.98
C GLU A 74 5.29 14.09 5.99
N TYR A 75 4.56 14.72 6.91
CA TYR A 75 4.69 16.14 7.23
C TYR A 75 5.57 16.30 8.46
N THR A 76 6.67 17.01 8.31
CA THR A 76 7.69 17.21 9.36
C THR A 76 7.63 18.60 10.00
N GLY A 77 6.66 19.43 9.61
CA GLY A 77 6.51 20.77 10.18
C GLY A 77 5.76 20.79 11.53
N ASP A 78 5.68 22.00 12.11
CA ASP A 78 5.20 22.20 13.48
C ASP A 78 3.67 22.23 13.61
N LEU A 79 2.93 22.45 12.50
CA LEU A 79 1.47 22.53 12.56
C LEU A 79 0.85 21.26 13.15
N THR A 80 -0.21 21.44 13.91
CA THR A 80 -1.05 20.35 14.40
C THR A 80 -1.95 19.87 13.27
N VAL A 81 -1.49 18.85 12.53
CA VAL A 81 -2.24 18.20 11.45
C VAL A 81 -2.62 16.78 11.83
N LEU A 82 -3.64 16.25 11.18
CA LEU A 82 -4.08 14.88 11.41
C LEU A 82 -2.96 13.88 11.11
N LYS A 83 -2.90 12.87 11.97
CA LYS A 83 -2.03 11.72 11.78
C LYS A 83 -2.74 10.64 10.98
N GLY A 84 -1.98 9.92 10.16
CA GLY A 84 -2.46 8.77 9.40
C GLY A 84 -1.36 7.75 9.19
N TRP A 85 -1.71 6.62 8.61
CA TRP A 85 -0.76 5.55 8.33
C TRP A 85 0.24 5.98 7.26
N CYS A 86 1.51 5.83 7.56
CA CYS A 86 2.61 6.04 6.62
C CYS A 86 3.34 4.73 6.36
N GLY A 87 3.20 4.18 5.15
CA GLY A 87 3.82 2.91 4.77
C GLY A 87 5.35 2.93 4.86
N ARG A 88 5.98 4.07 4.56
CA ARG A 88 7.44 4.24 4.66
C ARG A 88 7.94 4.18 6.12
N ARG A 89 7.14 4.68 7.07
CA ARG A 89 7.47 4.70 8.51
C ARG A 89 6.95 3.47 9.25
N HIS A 90 6.09 2.67 8.60
CA HIS A 90 5.35 1.58 9.25
C HIS A 90 4.62 2.03 10.53
N GLY A 91 4.05 3.24 10.51
CA GLY A 91 3.43 3.83 11.69
C GLY A 91 2.49 4.99 11.39
N ILE A 92 1.86 5.50 12.46
CA ILE A 92 0.93 6.63 12.41
C ILE A 92 1.71 7.92 12.70
N VAL A 93 1.85 8.76 11.68
CA VAL A 93 2.55 10.05 11.74
C VAL A 93 1.71 11.16 11.09
N LYS A 94 2.10 12.42 11.23
CA LYS A 94 1.49 13.52 10.47
C LYS A 94 1.70 13.28 8.97
N VAL A 95 0.64 13.23 8.16
CA VAL A 95 0.75 12.90 6.73
C VAL A 95 -0.16 13.76 5.84
N LEU A 96 0.24 13.90 4.60
CA LEU A 96 -0.59 14.23 3.45
C LEU A 96 -0.68 12.99 2.57
N TYR A 97 -1.87 12.60 2.17
CA TYR A 97 -2.07 11.49 1.24
C TYR A 97 -2.06 11.99 -0.20
N LEU A 98 -1.47 11.19 -1.07
CA LEU A 98 -1.44 11.38 -2.51
C LEU A 98 -2.02 10.12 -3.15
N ASP A 99 -3.18 10.23 -3.72
CA ASP A 99 -3.83 9.12 -4.41
C ASP A 99 -3.59 9.27 -5.90
N ALA A 100 -2.85 8.33 -6.47
CA ALA A 100 -2.37 8.37 -7.84
C ALA A 100 -3.08 7.33 -8.71
N ILE A 101 -3.37 7.72 -9.95
CA ILE A 101 -3.83 6.81 -10.99
C ILE A 101 -2.76 6.76 -12.08
N HIS A 102 -2.37 5.53 -12.43
CA HIS A 102 -1.43 5.23 -13.48
C HIS A 102 -2.10 4.47 -14.62
N THR A 103 -1.63 4.66 -15.82
CA THR A 103 -2.05 3.88 -16.99
C THR A 103 -1.58 2.43 -16.88
N GLN A 104 -2.06 1.57 -17.76
CA GLN A 104 -1.63 0.17 -17.86
C GLN A 104 -0.11 0.03 -18.05
N ARG A 105 0.53 1.01 -18.70
CA ARG A 105 1.99 1.05 -18.90
C ARG A 105 2.75 1.62 -17.71
N GLY A 106 2.07 1.92 -16.59
CA GLY A 106 2.67 2.44 -15.37
C GLY A 106 3.01 3.92 -15.42
N ARG A 107 2.38 4.72 -16.30
CA ARG A 107 2.56 6.18 -16.35
C ARG A 107 1.53 6.89 -15.51
N ALA A 108 1.96 7.76 -14.61
CA ALA A 108 1.03 8.57 -13.85
C ALA A 108 0.19 9.46 -14.77
N CYS A 109 -1.11 9.41 -14.62
CA CYS A 109 -2.03 10.22 -15.41
C CYS A 109 -2.91 11.13 -14.55
N PHE A 110 -3.00 10.87 -13.25
CA PHE A 110 -3.77 11.68 -12.31
C PHE A 110 -3.22 11.51 -10.89
N VAL A 111 -3.20 12.59 -10.11
CA VAL A 111 -2.90 12.59 -8.67
C VAL A 111 -3.81 13.59 -7.97
N HIS A 112 -4.35 13.18 -6.83
CA HIS A 112 -5.08 14.08 -5.94
C HIS A 112 -4.59 13.97 -4.50
N HIS A 113 -4.78 15.04 -3.71
CA HIS A 113 -4.26 15.14 -2.35
C HIS A 113 -5.41 15.13 -1.35
N TYR A 114 -5.20 14.38 -0.25
CA TYR A 114 -6.18 14.27 0.82
C TYR A 114 -5.54 14.38 2.19
N SER A 115 -6.29 14.93 3.13
CA SER A 115 -5.94 14.81 4.55
C SER A 115 -6.36 13.44 5.09
N PRO A 116 -5.81 13.00 6.23
CA PRO A 116 -6.28 11.82 6.95
C PRO A 116 -7.70 11.94 7.53
N TYR A 117 -8.42 13.00 7.21
CA TYR A 117 -9.84 13.13 7.52
C TYR A 117 -10.67 12.04 6.81
N TYR A 118 -10.29 11.72 5.59
CA TYR A 118 -10.92 10.70 4.78
C TYR A 118 -10.18 9.37 4.89
N ASP A 119 -10.91 8.28 5.03
CA ASP A 119 -10.30 6.95 4.94
C ASP A 119 -9.93 6.58 3.50
N LEU A 120 -9.25 5.45 3.32
CA LEU A 120 -8.76 5.06 2.00
C LEU A 120 -9.89 4.78 1.00
N ARG A 121 -11.02 4.23 1.45
CA ARG A 121 -12.16 3.90 0.57
C ARG A 121 -12.87 5.16 0.10
N GLU A 122 -13.11 6.10 1.01
CA GLU A 122 -13.68 7.41 0.69
C GLU A 122 -12.81 8.15 -0.31
N ARG A 123 -11.51 8.26 -0.04
CA ARG A 123 -10.54 8.92 -0.93
C ARG A 123 -10.52 8.31 -2.31
N PHE A 124 -10.56 6.97 -2.37
CA PHE A 124 -10.60 6.27 -3.64
C PHE A 124 -11.80 6.69 -4.49
N PHE A 125 -13.03 6.66 -3.94
CA PHE A 125 -14.22 7.03 -4.70
C PHE A 125 -14.25 8.53 -5.05
N MET A 126 -13.79 9.40 -4.17
CA MET A 126 -13.61 10.83 -4.47
C MET A 126 -12.59 11.04 -5.61
N THR A 127 -11.49 10.28 -5.59
CA THR A 127 -10.49 10.30 -6.68
C THR A 127 -11.09 9.83 -7.99
N MET A 128 -11.92 8.79 -7.97
CA MET A 128 -12.62 8.27 -9.14
C MET A 128 -13.61 9.26 -9.73
N GLU A 129 -14.34 9.99 -8.90
CA GLU A 129 -15.27 11.03 -9.32
C GLU A 129 -14.55 12.16 -10.09
N LEU A 130 -13.43 12.65 -9.54
CA LEU A 130 -12.58 13.63 -10.22
C LEU A 130 -11.97 13.06 -11.50
N PHE A 131 -11.44 11.84 -11.44
CA PHE A 131 -10.84 11.18 -12.59
C PHE A 131 -11.83 10.98 -13.75
N ASN A 132 -13.11 10.72 -13.43
CA ASN A 132 -14.19 10.59 -14.43
C ASN A 132 -14.38 11.85 -15.27
N ARG A 133 -13.99 13.03 -14.78
CA ARG A 133 -14.06 14.29 -15.52
C ARG A 133 -13.11 14.33 -16.72
N LEU A 134 -12.10 13.45 -16.74
CA LEU A 134 -11.14 13.32 -17.86
C LEU A 134 -11.68 12.49 -19.03
N PHE A 135 -12.89 11.92 -18.90
CA PHE A 135 -13.49 11.06 -19.90
C PHE A 135 -14.75 11.70 -20.50
N ALA A 136 -14.98 11.47 -21.78
CA ALA A 136 -16.27 11.75 -22.37
C ALA A 136 -17.36 10.89 -21.70
N PRO A 137 -18.62 11.34 -21.64
CA PRO A 137 -19.69 10.61 -20.94
C PRO A 137 -19.79 9.13 -21.32
N GLY A 138 -19.69 8.79 -22.61
CA GLY A 138 -19.74 7.40 -23.10
C GLY A 138 -18.50 6.55 -22.81
N GLN A 139 -17.46 7.12 -22.19
CA GLN A 139 -16.21 6.43 -21.86
C GLN A 139 -16.04 6.24 -20.33
N ARG A 140 -17.07 6.54 -19.55
CA ARG A 140 -17.02 6.51 -18.07
C ARG A 140 -17.36 5.15 -17.48
N CYS A 141 -17.46 4.12 -18.28
CA CYS A 141 -17.73 2.73 -17.87
C CYS A 141 -16.87 1.75 -18.68
N GLY A 142 -16.85 0.49 -18.25
CA GLY A 142 -16.09 -0.58 -18.91
C GLY A 142 -14.58 -0.54 -18.58
N ARG A 143 -14.17 0.28 -17.62
CA ARG A 143 -12.76 0.38 -17.22
C ARG A 143 -12.43 -0.64 -16.13
N THR A 144 -11.21 -1.11 -16.09
CA THR A 144 -10.70 -2.02 -15.04
C THR A 144 -9.71 -1.29 -14.16
N PHE A 145 -10.01 -1.23 -12.87
CA PHE A 145 -9.11 -0.66 -11.86
C PHE A 145 -8.36 -1.76 -11.13
N VAL A 146 -7.04 -1.72 -11.25
CA VAL A 146 -6.13 -2.64 -10.57
C VAL A 146 -5.77 -2.04 -9.21
N LEU A 147 -6.24 -2.69 -8.14
CA LEU A 147 -6.20 -2.17 -6.77
C LEU A 147 -5.32 -3.03 -5.87
N ASP A 148 -4.77 -2.40 -4.84
CA ASP A 148 -4.20 -3.13 -3.72
C ASP A 148 -5.26 -3.54 -2.69
N ARG A 149 -4.89 -4.43 -1.78
CA ARG A 149 -5.74 -4.97 -0.69
C ARG A 149 -6.33 -3.91 0.25
N GLY A 150 -5.90 -2.66 0.14
CA GLY A 150 -6.42 -1.55 0.96
C GLY A 150 -7.88 -1.21 0.68
N ILE A 151 -8.33 -1.38 -0.58
CA ILE A 151 -9.71 -1.14 -1.03
C ILE A 151 -10.38 -2.49 -1.25
N TYR A 152 -10.55 -3.24 -0.18
CA TYR A 152 -11.12 -4.57 -0.24
C TYR A 152 -12.41 -4.64 0.58
N GLY A 153 -13.51 -4.95 -0.08
CA GLY A 153 -14.80 -5.17 0.55
C GLY A 153 -15.85 -5.50 -0.51
N LEU A 154 -16.85 -6.28 -0.12
CA LEU A 154 -17.91 -6.67 -1.05
C LEU A 154 -18.73 -5.46 -1.51
N ALA A 155 -19.04 -4.53 -0.60
CA ALA A 155 -19.76 -3.32 -0.91
C ALA A 155 -19.01 -2.44 -1.93
N GLU A 156 -17.70 -2.32 -1.79
CA GLU A 156 -16.85 -1.58 -2.73
C GLU A 156 -16.86 -2.25 -4.11
N PHE A 157 -16.75 -3.58 -4.17
CA PHE A 157 -16.77 -4.31 -5.44
C PHE A 157 -18.13 -4.20 -6.15
N VAL A 158 -19.23 -4.31 -5.41
CA VAL A 158 -20.59 -4.10 -5.94
C VAL A 158 -20.72 -2.71 -6.55
N ARG A 159 -20.23 -1.68 -5.86
CA ARG A 159 -20.26 -0.29 -6.34
C ARG A 159 -19.52 -0.11 -7.69
N PHE A 160 -18.39 -0.80 -7.91
CA PHE A 160 -17.71 -0.81 -9.22
C PHE A 160 -18.59 -1.39 -10.30
N ILE A 161 -19.21 -2.55 -10.03
CA ILE A 161 -20.03 -3.26 -10.99
C ILE A 161 -21.29 -2.45 -11.34
N GLU A 162 -21.90 -1.79 -10.36
CA GLU A 162 -23.09 -0.97 -10.53
C GLU A 162 -22.85 0.26 -11.42
N VAL A 163 -21.66 0.86 -11.36
CA VAL A 163 -21.29 1.98 -12.27
C VAL A 163 -20.74 1.50 -13.61
N GLY A 164 -20.75 0.18 -13.87
CA GLY A 164 -20.27 -0.42 -15.11
C GLY A 164 -18.75 -0.49 -15.24
N ASP A 165 -18.00 -0.31 -14.16
CA ASP A 165 -16.55 -0.48 -14.11
C ASP A 165 -16.18 -1.83 -13.49
N HIS A 166 -14.91 -2.19 -13.59
CA HIS A 166 -14.40 -3.47 -13.12
C HIS A 166 -13.27 -3.29 -12.12
N VAL A 167 -13.17 -4.24 -11.20
CA VAL A 167 -12.09 -4.33 -10.21
C VAL A 167 -11.22 -5.55 -10.48
N LEU A 168 -9.92 -5.37 -10.28
CA LEU A 168 -8.92 -6.42 -10.29
C LEU A 168 -8.03 -6.24 -9.05
N THR A 169 -8.01 -7.23 -8.13
CA THR A 169 -7.31 -7.11 -6.85
C THR A 169 -6.89 -8.47 -6.29
N TRP A 170 -5.99 -8.47 -5.30
CA TRP A 170 -5.67 -9.66 -4.52
C TRP A 170 -6.81 -10.03 -3.58
N GLU A 171 -7.11 -11.32 -3.44
CA GLU A 171 -8.04 -11.79 -2.41
C GLU A 171 -7.41 -11.61 -1.01
N LYS A 172 -8.03 -10.78 -0.17
CA LYS A 172 -7.56 -10.51 1.18
C LYS A 172 -7.86 -11.70 2.11
N GLY A 173 -6.84 -12.12 2.86
CA GLY A 173 -6.99 -13.25 3.78
C GLY A 173 -6.82 -14.62 3.13
N TYR A 174 -6.45 -14.67 1.84
CA TYR A 174 -6.07 -15.94 1.21
C TYR A 174 -4.76 -16.45 1.82
N ASN A 175 -4.79 -17.67 2.34
CA ASN A 175 -3.67 -18.31 3.03
C ASN A 175 -3.31 -19.69 2.44
N GLY A 176 -3.69 -19.92 1.18
CA GLY A 176 -3.49 -21.20 0.48
C GLY A 176 -4.73 -22.11 0.53
N GLY A 177 -4.61 -23.29 -0.08
CA GLY A 177 -5.66 -24.31 -0.09
C GLY A 177 -6.82 -24.04 -1.07
N GLY A 178 -6.69 -23.06 -1.94
CA GLY A 178 -7.68 -22.83 -3.01
C GLY A 178 -7.43 -23.63 -4.28
N TRP A 179 -6.28 -24.30 -4.38
CA TRP A 179 -5.93 -25.14 -5.51
C TRP A 179 -6.68 -26.46 -5.47
N GLN A 180 -7.28 -26.86 -6.57
CA GLN A 180 -8.03 -28.12 -6.67
C GLN A 180 -7.33 -29.06 -7.66
N ASP A 181 -6.96 -30.24 -7.18
CA ASP A 181 -6.37 -31.25 -8.03
C ASP A 181 -7.42 -31.77 -9.04
N GLY A 182 -7.03 -31.86 -10.31
CA GLY A 182 -7.91 -32.25 -11.41
C GLY A 182 -8.77 -31.14 -12.02
N ALA A 183 -8.77 -29.91 -11.44
CA ALA A 183 -9.45 -28.78 -12.08
C ALA A 183 -8.68 -28.28 -13.32
N THR A 184 -9.42 -27.68 -14.27
CA THR A 184 -8.82 -27.09 -15.48
C THR A 184 -7.78 -26.05 -15.12
N THR A 185 -6.55 -26.26 -15.58
CA THR A 185 -5.40 -25.41 -15.28
C THR A 185 -4.90 -24.75 -16.56
N VAL A 186 -4.84 -23.42 -16.56
CA VAL A 186 -4.22 -22.62 -17.61
C VAL A 186 -2.76 -22.35 -17.23
N VAL A 187 -1.84 -22.67 -18.13
CA VAL A 187 -0.39 -22.48 -17.92
C VAL A 187 0.15 -21.49 -18.93
N PHE A 188 0.85 -20.45 -18.45
CA PHE A 188 1.52 -19.50 -19.32
C PHE A 188 2.82 -18.98 -18.69
N SER A 189 3.65 -18.36 -19.52
CA SER A 189 4.91 -17.78 -19.09
C SER A 189 5.01 -16.31 -19.50
N ARG A 190 5.71 -15.53 -18.70
CA ARG A 190 6.04 -14.13 -19.00
C ARG A 190 7.52 -13.88 -18.74
N GLN A 191 8.08 -13.00 -19.56
CA GLN A 191 9.48 -12.60 -19.44
C GLN A 191 9.56 -11.17 -18.91
N ARG A 192 10.53 -10.94 -18.05
CA ARG A 192 10.92 -9.60 -17.60
C ARG A 192 12.39 -9.37 -17.85
N THR A 193 12.73 -8.19 -18.36
CA THR A 193 14.09 -7.71 -18.39
C THR A 193 14.40 -7.00 -17.07
N ARG A 194 15.36 -7.47 -16.30
CA ARG A 194 15.84 -6.76 -15.13
C ARG A 194 16.97 -5.79 -15.52
N ASN A 195 17.97 -5.54 -14.95
CA ASN A 195 18.97 -4.48 -15.14
C ASN A 195 19.64 -4.40 -16.55
N HIS A 196 19.71 -5.47 -17.30
CA HIS A 196 20.32 -5.50 -18.64
C HIS A 196 19.40 -6.19 -19.66
N ALA A 197 19.48 -5.79 -20.93
CA ALA A 197 18.66 -6.37 -21.99
C ALA A 197 18.82 -7.90 -22.13
N ARG A 198 19.96 -8.42 -21.67
CA ARG A 198 20.28 -9.86 -21.68
C ARG A 198 19.82 -10.60 -20.42
N ASP A 199 19.41 -9.90 -19.34
CA ASP A 199 18.92 -10.50 -18.10
C ASP A 199 17.42 -10.74 -18.20
N LEU A 200 17.05 -11.71 -19.02
CA LEU A 200 15.66 -12.14 -19.18
C LEU A 200 15.30 -13.08 -18.03
N ARG A 201 14.28 -12.73 -17.29
CA ARG A 201 13.72 -13.55 -16.21
C ARG A 201 12.41 -14.13 -16.64
N HIS A 202 12.31 -15.44 -16.57
CA HIS A 202 11.11 -16.19 -16.89
C HIS A 202 10.30 -16.45 -15.62
N TYR A 203 9.02 -16.16 -15.70
CA TYR A 203 8.05 -16.46 -14.66
C TYR A 203 7.00 -17.38 -15.26
N ARG A 204 6.73 -18.50 -14.60
CA ARG A 204 5.69 -19.44 -14.97
C ARG A 204 4.50 -19.25 -14.06
N PHE A 205 3.30 -19.28 -14.64
CA PHE A 205 2.04 -19.17 -13.95
C PHE A 205 1.17 -20.37 -14.28
N GLU A 206 0.65 -21.00 -13.25
CA GLU A 206 -0.37 -22.04 -13.33
C GLU A 206 -1.62 -21.47 -12.63
N CYS A 207 -2.75 -21.47 -13.30
CA CYS A 207 -3.93 -20.74 -12.86
C CYS A 207 -5.17 -21.61 -12.95
N GLN A 208 -6.00 -21.55 -11.91
CA GLN A 208 -7.34 -22.13 -11.89
C GLN A 208 -8.37 -21.03 -11.65
N GLU A 209 -9.46 -21.07 -12.38
CA GLU A 209 -10.51 -20.05 -12.31
C GLU A 209 -11.84 -20.67 -11.88
N ALA A 210 -12.54 -19.98 -10.97
CA ALA A 210 -13.88 -20.32 -10.52
C ALA A 210 -14.65 -19.05 -10.15
N PRO A 211 -15.99 -19.07 -10.10
CA PRO A 211 -16.77 -18.00 -9.50
C PRO A 211 -16.37 -17.81 -8.03
N TRP A 212 -16.31 -16.55 -7.56
CA TRP A 212 -16.01 -16.29 -6.15
C TRP A 212 -17.24 -16.62 -5.28
N SER A 213 -17.03 -17.36 -4.21
CA SER A 213 -18.11 -17.87 -3.35
C SER A 213 -18.97 -16.78 -2.67
N ARG A 214 -18.39 -15.55 -2.48
CA ARG A 214 -19.13 -14.44 -1.86
C ARG A 214 -19.96 -13.64 -2.85
N ASP A 215 -19.52 -13.60 -4.12
CA ASP A 215 -20.26 -12.94 -5.21
C ASP A 215 -19.83 -13.54 -6.56
N PRO A 216 -20.72 -14.29 -7.25
CA PRO A 216 -20.38 -14.98 -8.49
C PRO A 216 -20.08 -14.05 -9.68
N ARG A 217 -20.39 -12.73 -9.56
CA ARG A 217 -20.00 -11.74 -10.56
C ARG A 217 -18.49 -11.48 -10.58
N LEU A 218 -17.75 -11.92 -9.53
CA LEU A 218 -16.29 -11.90 -9.50
C LEU A 218 -15.74 -13.28 -9.82
N ARG A 219 -14.77 -13.31 -10.72
CA ARG A 219 -13.96 -14.50 -11.00
C ARG A 219 -12.84 -14.55 -9.96
N ARG A 220 -12.69 -15.71 -9.33
CA ARG A 220 -11.58 -16.03 -8.45
C ARG A 220 -10.53 -16.79 -9.23
N ILE A 221 -9.33 -16.27 -9.33
CA ILE A 221 -8.22 -16.90 -10.03
C ILE A 221 -7.16 -17.30 -9.00
N VAL A 222 -7.02 -18.59 -8.73
CA VAL A 222 -5.95 -19.13 -7.89
C VAL A 222 -4.72 -19.31 -8.76
N VAL A 223 -3.61 -18.72 -8.35
CA VAL A 223 -2.37 -18.62 -9.13
C VAL A 223 -1.21 -19.23 -8.38
N ARG A 224 -0.55 -20.21 -8.97
CA ARG A 224 0.77 -20.69 -8.58
C ARG A 224 1.83 -20.04 -9.49
N ALA A 225 2.55 -19.07 -8.96
CA ALA A 225 3.56 -18.32 -9.68
C ALA A 225 4.95 -18.82 -9.31
N THR A 226 5.70 -19.34 -10.28
CA THR A 226 7.07 -19.83 -10.12
C THR A 226 8.06 -18.79 -10.66
N ASN A 227 8.98 -18.35 -9.82
CA ASN A 227 10.00 -17.38 -10.18
C ASN A 227 11.24 -18.07 -10.83
N PRO A 228 12.22 -17.30 -11.38
CA PRO A 228 13.43 -17.86 -11.99
C PRO A 228 14.32 -18.71 -11.07
N GLN A 229 14.10 -18.66 -9.76
CA GLN A 229 14.79 -19.46 -8.74
C GLN A 229 13.97 -20.70 -8.33
N ASN A 230 12.96 -21.09 -9.12
CA ASN A 230 12.05 -22.19 -8.86
C ASN A 230 11.29 -22.10 -7.51
N ARG A 231 11.12 -20.89 -6.97
CA ARG A 231 10.27 -20.66 -5.80
C ARG A 231 8.85 -20.41 -6.28
N THR A 232 7.91 -21.20 -5.76
CA THR A 232 6.49 -21.07 -6.07
C THR A 232 5.77 -20.33 -4.97
N LEU A 233 4.91 -19.40 -5.35
CA LEU A 233 4.00 -18.65 -4.49
C LEU A 233 2.57 -18.93 -4.95
N GLU A 234 1.70 -19.35 -4.03
CA GLU A 234 0.27 -19.49 -4.30
C GLU A 234 -0.48 -18.26 -3.77
N VAL A 235 -1.27 -17.64 -4.62
CA VAL A 235 -2.07 -16.43 -4.32
C VAL A 235 -3.41 -16.52 -5.02
N SER A 236 -4.37 -15.69 -4.58
CA SER A 236 -5.67 -15.58 -5.25
C SER A 236 -5.92 -14.15 -5.70
N VAL A 237 -6.43 -14.01 -6.91
CA VAL A 237 -6.82 -12.77 -7.58
C VAL A 237 -8.33 -12.77 -7.79
N LEU A 238 -8.98 -11.64 -7.53
CA LEU A 238 -10.38 -11.40 -7.84
C LEU A 238 -10.49 -10.45 -9.03
N CYS A 239 -11.31 -10.79 -10.01
CA CYS A 239 -11.55 -10.00 -11.22
C CYS A 239 -13.05 -9.95 -11.51
N SER A 240 -13.63 -8.75 -11.63
CA SER A 240 -15.03 -8.58 -12.04
C SER A 240 -15.20 -8.34 -13.55
N ASN A 241 -14.09 -8.19 -14.30
CA ASN A 241 -14.17 -8.02 -15.76
C ASN A 241 -14.34 -9.38 -16.45
N PRO A 242 -15.53 -9.69 -17.01
CA PRO A 242 -15.80 -10.99 -17.61
C PRO A 242 -15.06 -11.22 -18.93
N THR A 243 -14.68 -10.15 -19.64
CA THR A 243 -14.03 -10.24 -20.95
C THR A 243 -12.51 -10.21 -20.89
N MET A 244 -11.93 -9.91 -19.72
CA MET A 244 -10.49 -9.86 -19.56
C MET A 244 -9.91 -11.28 -19.58
N ALA A 245 -8.95 -11.55 -20.48
CA ALA A 245 -8.24 -12.83 -20.50
C ALA A 245 -7.57 -13.10 -19.15
N LEU A 246 -7.60 -14.35 -18.70
CA LEU A 246 -7.04 -14.80 -17.42
C LEU A 246 -5.57 -14.41 -17.29
N GLU A 247 -4.76 -14.67 -18.32
CA GLU A 247 -3.33 -14.34 -18.33
C GLU A 247 -3.09 -12.83 -18.20
N THR A 248 -3.98 -12.03 -18.77
CA THR A 248 -3.91 -10.57 -18.67
C THR A 248 -4.20 -10.13 -17.24
N ALA A 249 -5.28 -10.65 -16.63
CA ALA A 249 -5.64 -10.33 -15.25
C ALA A 249 -4.50 -10.67 -14.28
N VAL A 250 -3.96 -11.88 -14.39
CA VAL A 250 -2.83 -12.33 -13.55
C VAL A 250 -1.61 -11.45 -13.79
N TRP A 251 -1.27 -11.19 -15.06
CA TRP A 251 -0.09 -10.39 -15.37
C TRP A 251 -0.18 -8.95 -14.86
N LEU A 252 -1.34 -8.31 -14.98
CA LEU A 252 -1.58 -6.96 -14.45
C LEU A 252 -1.34 -6.91 -12.94
N MET A 253 -1.85 -7.90 -12.19
CA MET A 253 -1.62 -7.97 -10.74
C MET A 253 -0.14 -8.16 -10.37
N PHE A 254 0.55 -9.07 -11.05
CA PHE A 254 1.99 -9.31 -10.81
C PHE A 254 2.87 -8.18 -11.34
N ASN A 255 2.34 -7.29 -12.17
CA ASN A 255 3.08 -6.18 -12.76
C ASN A 255 2.82 -4.82 -12.08
N ARG A 256 2.08 -4.79 -10.99
CA ARG A 256 1.76 -3.56 -10.23
C ARG A 256 2.98 -2.72 -9.84
N TRP A 257 4.15 -3.34 -9.65
CA TRP A 257 5.38 -2.64 -9.34
C TRP A 257 5.79 -1.57 -10.38
N LEU A 258 5.20 -1.58 -11.57
CA LEU A 258 5.44 -0.52 -12.58
C LEU A 258 5.06 0.85 -12.04
N GLN A 259 3.92 0.97 -11.37
CA GLN A 259 3.48 2.22 -10.74
C GLN A 259 4.43 2.68 -9.64
N GLU A 260 4.93 1.76 -8.80
CA GLU A 260 5.90 2.10 -7.75
C GLU A 260 7.22 2.62 -8.33
N ASN A 261 7.67 2.05 -9.45
CA ASN A 261 8.87 2.52 -10.14
C ASN A 261 8.65 3.90 -10.77
N ASP A 262 7.48 4.15 -11.37
CA ASP A 262 7.14 5.46 -11.90
C ASP A 262 7.05 6.51 -10.79
N PHE A 263 6.46 6.15 -9.64
CA PHE A 263 6.39 7.03 -8.47
C PHE A 263 7.79 7.38 -7.93
N LYS A 264 8.69 6.40 -7.80
CA LYS A 264 10.09 6.62 -7.42
C LYS A 264 10.83 7.49 -8.43
N TYR A 265 10.52 7.32 -9.71
CA TYR A 265 11.08 8.13 -10.78
C TYR A 265 10.59 9.58 -10.71
N LEU A 266 9.29 9.79 -10.53
CA LEU A 266 8.66 11.10 -10.35
C LEU A 266 9.21 11.82 -9.11
N ASP A 267 9.34 11.12 -7.99
CA ASP A 267 9.92 11.69 -6.77
C ASP A 267 11.37 12.13 -7.00
N ARG A 268 12.20 11.23 -7.52
CA ARG A 268 13.64 11.46 -7.70
C ARG A 268 13.95 12.57 -8.73
N HIS A 269 13.18 12.66 -9.80
CA HIS A 269 13.52 13.50 -10.94
C HIS A 269 12.63 14.71 -11.14
N PHE A 270 11.43 14.69 -10.56
CA PHE A 270 10.45 15.76 -10.67
C PHE A 270 9.96 16.28 -9.32
N GLY A 271 10.40 15.69 -8.20
CA GLY A 271 10.10 16.17 -6.86
C GLY A 271 8.64 16.00 -6.43
N LEU A 272 7.95 14.96 -6.89
CA LEU A 272 6.52 14.75 -6.62
C LEU A 272 6.18 14.73 -5.12
N ASN A 273 7.09 14.19 -4.28
CA ASN A 273 6.92 14.14 -2.83
C ASN A 273 7.27 15.44 -2.10
N GLN A 274 7.72 16.49 -2.80
CA GLN A 274 8.05 17.75 -2.14
C GLN A 274 6.78 18.54 -1.80
N LEU A 275 6.65 18.98 -0.55
CA LEU A 275 5.66 19.96 -0.16
C LEU A 275 6.08 21.32 -0.72
N THR A 276 5.13 22.01 -1.33
CA THR A 276 5.38 23.27 -2.05
C THR A 276 4.96 24.49 -1.28
N SER A 277 4.21 24.29 -0.18
CA SER A 277 3.72 25.37 0.66
C SER A 277 3.53 24.83 2.09
N PHE A 278 3.78 25.68 3.08
CA PHE A 278 3.39 25.48 4.47
C PHE A 278 2.03 26.10 4.78
N ALA A 279 1.33 26.63 3.77
CA ALA A 279 0.00 27.19 3.95
C ALA A 279 -0.96 26.13 4.51
N SER A 280 -1.82 26.57 5.40
CA SER A 280 -2.82 25.71 6.04
C SER A 280 -4.10 26.49 6.27
N ARG A 281 -5.21 25.76 6.33
CA ARG A 281 -6.53 26.28 6.65
C ARG A 281 -7.03 25.65 7.95
N SER A 282 -7.91 26.33 8.68
CA SER A 282 -8.57 25.72 9.82
C SER A 282 -9.69 24.79 9.37
N TYR A 283 -10.02 23.81 10.20
CA TYR A 283 -11.20 22.99 9.95
C TYR A 283 -12.51 23.78 10.04
N ALA A 284 -12.52 24.91 10.78
CA ALA A 284 -13.66 25.82 10.81
C ALA A 284 -13.91 26.49 9.45
N GLU A 285 -12.86 26.95 8.76
CA GLU A 285 -12.95 27.54 7.41
C GLU A 285 -13.48 26.53 6.38
N GLU A 286 -13.20 25.25 6.56
CA GLU A 286 -13.59 24.18 5.64
C GLU A 286 -14.87 23.44 6.08
N ALA A 287 -15.46 23.79 7.20
CA ALA A 287 -16.59 23.06 7.79
C ALA A 287 -17.76 22.85 6.82
N ALA A 288 -18.08 23.85 6.00
CA ALA A 288 -19.17 23.77 5.01
C ALA A 288 -18.88 22.76 3.88
N SER A 289 -17.61 22.47 3.59
CA SER A 289 -17.19 21.54 2.53
C SER A 289 -16.94 20.11 3.03
N LEU A 290 -16.89 19.90 4.35
CA LEU A 290 -16.57 18.65 4.98
C LEU A 290 -17.82 17.98 5.55
N GLN A 291 -18.07 16.75 5.17
CA GLN A 291 -19.11 15.95 5.82
C GLN A 291 -18.64 15.57 7.22
N ASP A 292 -19.38 15.98 8.26
CA ASP A 292 -19.06 15.58 9.61
C ASP A 292 -19.22 14.06 9.79
N LYS A 293 -18.39 13.51 10.67
CA LYS A 293 -18.34 12.08 10.96
C LYS A 293 -18.45 11.87 12.46
N PRO A 294 -19.33 10.98 12.91
CA PRO A 294 -19.34 10.62 14.30
C PRO A 294 -18.06 9.86 14.66
N VAL A 295 -17.44 10.21 15.76
CA VAL A 295 -16.29 9.50 16.31
C VAL A 295 -16.48 9.26 17.79
N ASP A 296 -15.97 8.13 18.24
CA ASP A 296 -15.90 7.83 19.68
C ASP A 296 -14.89 8.77 20.34
N SER A 297 -15.20 9.22 21.55
CA SER A 297 -14.29 10.04 22.36
C SER A 297 -12.95 9.33 22.59
N ILE A 298 -11.91 10.08 22.91
CA ILE A 298 -10.60 9.49 23.26
C ILE A 298 -10.77 8.54 24.44
N GLU A 299 -11.51 9.00 25.45
CA GLU A 299 -11.82 8.20 26.66
C GLU A 299 -12.52 6.88 26.28
N TYR A 300 -13.56 6.92 25.44
CA TYR A 300 -14.24 5.72 24.98
C TYR A 300 -13.29 4.72 24.31
N ARG A 301 -12.41 5.21 23.40
CA ARG A 301 -11.44 4.34 22.70
C ARG A 301 -10.40 3.73 23.64
N GLU A 302 -9.93 4.48 24.62
CA GLU A 302 -9.00 4.01 25.63
C GLU A 302 -9.65 2.96 26.53
N LEU A 303 -10.86 3.23 27.03
CA LEU A 303 -11.63 2.28 27.85
C LEU A 303 -11.93 0.99 27.08
N LYS A 304 -12.30 1.08 25.80
CA LYS A 304 -12.54 -0.06 24.92
C LYS A 304 -11.27 -0.92 24.74
N SER A 305 -10.13 -0.27 24.56
CA SER A 305 -8.84 -0.97 24.44
C SER A 305 -8.44 -1.65 25.76
N GLN A 306 -8.65 -0.98 26.89
CA GLN A 306 -8.39 -1.55 28.23
C GLN A 306 -9.30 -2.74 28.50
N LEU A 307 -10.59 -2.62 28.20
CA LEU A 307 -11.58 -3.70 28.36
C LEU A 307 -11.17 -4.92 27.53
N HIS A 308 -10.87 -4.74 26.25
CA HIS A 308 -10.43 -5.83 25.38
C HIS A 308 -9.16 -6.53 25.91
N THR A 309 -8.22 -5.78 26.47
CA THR A 309 -7.02 -6.33 27.09
C THR A 309 -7.34 -7.15 28.34
N ALA A 310 -8.24 -6.63 29.18
CA ALA A 310 -8.70 -7.32 30.40
C ALA A 310 -9.46 -8.62 30.05
N GLU A 311 -10.38 -8.57 29.08
CA GLU A 311 -11.12 -9.73 28.58
C GLU A 311 -10.20 -10.82 28.02
N ASN A 312 -9.23 -10.44 27.19
CA ASN A 312 -8.24 -11.38 26.63
C ASN A 312 -7.40 -12.04 27.74
N THR A 313 -7.04 -11.28 28.77
CA THR A 313 -6.29 -11.79 29.92
C THR A 313 -7.16 -12.73 30.75
N LEU A 314 -8.40 -12.35 30.97
CA LEU A 314 -9.39 -13.18 31.69
C LEU A 314 -9.64 -14.50 30.94
N ALA A 315 -9.87 -14.45 29.63
CA ALA A 315 -10.08 -15.64 28.80
C ALA A 315 -8.90 -16.61 28.88
N LYS A 316 -7.65 -16.10 28.80
CA LYS A 316 -6.45 -16.92 28.99
C LYS A 316 -6.40 -17.59 30.37
N ARG A 317 -6.77 -16.86 31.45
CA ARG A 317 -6.80 -17.42 32.82
C ARG A 317 -7.92 -18.44 33.03
N LEU A 318 -9.08 -18.21 32.45
CA LEU A 318 -10.18 -19.18 32.46
C LEU A 318 -9.79 -20.49 31.78
N LEU A 319 -9.16 -20.42 30.59
CA LEU A 319 -8.66 -21.62 29.90
C LEU A 319 -7.58 -22.36 30.72
N GLN A 320 -6.70 -21.63 31.40
CA GLN A 320 -5.72 -22.23 32.31
C GLN A 320 -6.40 -22.90 33.51
N ARG A 321 -7.44 -22.29 34.06
CA ARG A 321 -8.24 -22.83 35.16
C ARG A 321 -8.93 -24.13 34.76
N GLU A 322 -9.57 -24.16 33.59
CA GLU A 322 -10.21 -25.37 33.05
C GLU A 322 -9.21 -26.52 32.93
N ARG A 323 -8.07 -26.29 32.30
CA ARG A 323 -7.00 -27.31 32.20
C ARG A 323 -6.49 -27.80 33.57
N GLN A 324 -6.44 -26.95 34.58
CA GLN A 324 -6.04 -27.34 35.94
C GLN A 324 -7.15 -28.09 36.64
N GLN A 325 -8.40 -27.80 36.38
CA GLN A 325 -9.55 -28.53 36.88
C GLN A 325 -9.57 -29.95 36.33
N ASP A 326 -9.32 -30.13 35.03
CA ASP A 326 -9.20 -31.46 34.41
C ASP A 326 -8.06 -32.29 35.06
N ARG A 327 -6.90 -31.63 35.29
CA ARG A 327 -5.76 -32.26 35.97
C ARG A 327 -6.09 -32.67 37.41
N LEU A 328 -6.85 -31.84 38.11
CA LEU A 328 -7.30 -32.15 39.46
C LEU A 328 -8.22 -33.35 39.45
N LEU A 329 -9.22 -33.38 38.58
CA LEU A 329 -10.17 -34.48 38.42
C LEU A 329 -9.45 -35.82 38.13
N ALA A 330 -8.51 -35.78 37.15
CA ALA A 330 -7.70 -36.95 36.81
C ALA A 330 -6.84 -37.44 38.01
N ALA A 331 -6.27 -36.51 38.79
CA ALA A 331 -5.48 -36.84 39.96
C ALA A 331 -6.35 -37.42 41.12
N GLU A 332 -7.58 -36.92 41.28
CA GLU A 332 -8.55 -37.44 42.27
C GLU A 332 -9.01 -38.83 41.87
N GLN A 333 -9.39 -39.06 40.62
CA GLN A 333 -9.75 -40.39 40.11
C GLN A 333 -8.61 -41.38 40.29
N ARG A 334 -7.36 -40.99 39.97
CA ARG A 334 -6.20 -41.87 40.19
C ARG A 334 -5.97 -42.17 41.66
N THR A 335 -6.19 -41.20 42.54
CA THR A 335 -6.06 -41.39 43.99
C THR A 335 -7.10 -42.40 44.50
N GLU A 336 -8.33 -42.33 44.00
CA GLU A 336 -9.40 -43.24 44.39
C GLU A 336 -9.19 -44.68 43.88
N GLN A 337 -8.73 -44.82 42.63
CA GLN A 337 -8.31 -46.09 42.06
C GLN A 337 -7.24 -46.79 42.95
N LEU A 338 -6.18 -46.03 43.31
CA LEU A 338 -5.11 -46.53 44.15
C LEU A 338 -5.59 -46.87 45.59
N ARG A 339 -6.62 -46.22 46.12
CA ARG A 339 -7.26 -46.57 47.38
C ARG A 339 -8.01 -47.85 47.27
N ALA A 340 -8.79 -48.05 46.21
CA ALA A 340 -9.54 -49.28 45.97
C ALA A 340 -8.58 -50.48 45.78
N GLU A 341 -7.53 -50.31 45.00
CA GLU A 341 -6.49 -51.31 44.78
C GLU A 341 -5.77 -51.66 46.07
N LYS A 342 -5.44 -50.68 46.92
CA LYS A 342 -4.88 -50.93 48.27
C LYS A 342 -5.83 -51.74 49.17
N ALA A 343 -7.12 -51.39 49.16
CA ALA A 343 -8.11 -52.11 49.94
C ALA A 343 -8.23 -53.61 49.52
N SER A 344 -8.19 -53.85 48.19
CA SER A 344 -8.18 -55.18 47.61
C SER A 344 -6.95 -56.00 48.05
N VAL A 345 -5.75 -55.40 47.93
CA VAL A 345 -4.48 -56.02 48.32
C VAL A 345 -4.47 -56.33 49.84
N LEU A 346 -4.95 -55.38 50.66
CA LEU A 346 -5.05 -55.61 52.10
C LEU A 346 -6.02 -56.75 52.44
N ALA A 347 -7.13 -56.92 51.73
CA ALA A 347 -8.03 -58.02 51.87
C ALA A 347 -7.38 -59.36 51.47
N GLN A 348 -6.57 -59.35 50.40
CA GLN A 348 -5.77 -60.51 49.98
C GLN A 348 -4.72 -60.88 51.04
N VAL A 349 -3.99 -59.90 51.59
CA VAL A 349 -3.01 -60.12 52.67
C VAL A 349 -3.66 -60.69 53.88
N ARG A 350 -4.86 -60.22 54.32
CA ARG A 350 -5.59 -60.78 55.43
C ARG A 350 -5.94 -62.25 55.20
N ARG A 351 -6.53 -62.59 54.05
CA ARG A 351 -6.85 -64.00 53.72
C ARG A 351 -5.57 -64.84 53.69
N ALA A 352 -4.47 -64.36 53.07
CA ALA A 352 -3.23 -65.13 53.10
C ALA A 352 -2.61 -65.28 54.48
N VAL A 353 -2.84 -64.34 55.41
CA VAL A 353 -2.44 -64.47 56.82
C VAL A 353 -3.33 -65.47 57.55
N ASP A 354 -4.67 -65.47 57.32
CA ASP A 354 -5.62 -66.43 57.86
C ASP A 354 -5.30 -67.84 57.33
N ASP A 355 -4.94 -68.00 56.05
CA ASP A 355 -4.52 -69.27 55.44
C ASP A 355 -3.15 -69.75 55.95
N LEU A 356 -2.22 -68.86 56.29
CA LEU A 356 -0.90 -69.17 56.86
C LEU A 356 -0.98 -69.67 58.31
N GLN A 357 -2.04 -69.28 59.03
CA GLN A 357 -2.32 -69.88 60.38
C GLN A 357 -2.80 -71.30 60.24
N ALA A 358 -3.27 -71.78 59.11
CA ALA A 358 -3.71 -73.12 58.80
C ALA A 358 -2.64 -74.03 58.20
N GLU A 359 -1.60 -73.51 57.50
CA GLU A 359 -0.50 -74.25 56.80
C GLU A 359 0.86 -73.55 56.86
N VAL A 360 1.80 -74.14 57.61
CA VAL A 360 3.20 -73.66 57.73
C VAL A 360 4.00 -74.00 56.46
N GLY A 361 3.77 -73.31 55.37
CA GLY A 361 4.50 -73.61 54.10
C GLY A 361 4.58 -72.51 53.00
N LYS A 362 3.84 -71.40 53.10
CA LYS A 362 3.72 -70.40 52.01
C LYS A 362 4.35 -69.05 52.32
N LEU A 363 5.64 -69.04 52.75
CA LEU A 363 6.33 -67.78 53.08
C LEU A 363 6.66 -66.90 51.88
N GLY A 364 6.75 -67.44 50.65
CA GLY A 364 7.14 -66.68 49.43
C GLY A 364 6.09 -65.69 48.95
N ASP A 365 4.80 -66.08 48.99
CA ASP A 365 3.71 -65.20 48.47
C ASP A 365 3.44 -63.99 49.37
N SER A 366 3.69 -64.14 50.70
CA SER A 366 3.52 -63.04 51.65
C SER A 366 4.51 -61.92 51.49
N VAL A 367 5.74 -62.21 51.05
CA VAL A 367 6.78 -61.21 50.79
C VAL A 367 6.46 -60.37 49.51
N ALA A 368 5.98 -61.06 48.45
CA ALA A 368 5.55 -60.39 47.22
C ALA A 368 4.37 -59.43 47.44
N LEU A 369 3.35 -59.89 48.20
CA LEU A 369 2.19 -59.06 48.58
C LEU A 369 2.59 -57.83 49.43
N ARG A 370 3.55 -58.02 50.35
CA ARG A 370 4.06 -56.94 51.19
C ARG A 370 4.81 -55.90 50.35
N GLN A 371 5.68 -56.32 49.42
CA GLN A 371 6.37 -55.42 48.48
C GLN A 371 5.38 -54.69 47.57
N HIS A 372 4.31 -55.35 47.12
CA HIS A 372 3.25 -54.73 46.34
C HIS A 372 2.49 -53.68 47.14
N SER A 373 2.12 -53.96 48.40
CA SER A 373 1.52 -52.99 49.30
C SER A 373 2.39 -51.73 49.53
N ASP A 374 3.70 -51.92 49.73
CA ASP A 374 4.64 -50.81 49.93
C ASP A 374 4.73 -49.93 48.71
N ARG A 375 4.76 -50.52 47.49
CA ARG A 375 4.70 -49.79 46.22
C ARG A 375 3.39 -49.02 46.07
N LEU A 376 2.26 -49.59 46.37
CA LEU A 376 0.96 -48.93 46.38
C LEU A 376 0.91 -47.76 47.35
N MET A 377 1.48 -47.90 48.53
CA MET A 377 1.59 -46.81 49.50
C MET A 377 2.43 -45.66 49.02
N ALA A 378 3.55 -45.95 48.35
CA ALA A 378 4.40 -44.91 47.73
C ALA A 378 3.65 -44.17 46.59
N ASN A 379 2.96 -44.93 45.73
CA ASN A 379 2.14 -44.38 44.63
C ASN A 379 0.97 -43.54 45.16
N LEU A 380 0.30 -43.98 46.22
CA LEU A 380 -0.78 -43.23 46.86
C LEU A 380 -0.30 -41.93 47.51
N ARG A 381 0.87 -41.92 48.15
CA ARG A 381 1.50 -40.66 48.66
C ARG A 381 1.80 -39.71 47.52
N SER A 382 2.36 -40.21 46.41
CA SER A 382 2.66 -39.41 45.22
C SER A 382 1.38 -38.83 44.60
N ALA A 383 0.32 -39.63 44.43
CA ALA A 383 -0.97 -39.21 43.90
C ALA A 383 -1.63 -38.13 44.78
N ARG A 384 -1.65 -38.33 46.12
CA ARG A 384 -2.15 -37.30 47.06
C ARG A 384 -1.34 -35.98 46.94
N GLY A 385 -0.02 -36.07 46.78
CA GLY A 385 0.83 -34.91 46.56
C GLY A 385 0.49 -34.18 45.25
N LYS A 386 0.17 -34.89 44.17
CA LYS A 386 -0.29 -34.30 42.90
C LYS A 386 -1.65 -33.62 43.07
N THR A 387 -2.61 -34.24 43.72
CA THR A 387 -3.94 -33.68 44.02
C THR A 387 -3.82 -32.37 44.83
N SER A 388 -3.01 -32.37 45.89
CA SER A 388 -2.77 -31.18 46.73
C SER A 388 -2.16 -30.04 45.93
N ARG A 389 -1.17 -30.34 45.10
CA ARG A 389 -0.55 -29.32 44.22
C ARG A 389 -1.54 -28.76 43.19
N ALA A 390 -2.35 -29.60 42.58
CA ALA A 390 -3.38 -29.19 41.62
C ALA A 390 -4.45 -28.28 42.28
N ARG A 391 -4.91 -28.62 43.50
CA ARG A 391 -5.84 -27.77 44.27
C ARG A 391 -5.23 -26.40 44.60
N LYS A 392 -3.97 -26.36 45.05
CA LYS A 392 -3.26 -25.08 45.32
C LYS A 392 -3.12 -24.24 44.06
N ALA A 393 -2.80 -24.86 42.91
CA ALA A 393 -2.71 -24.16 41.63
C ALA A 393 -4.05 -23.60 41.18
N LEU A 394 -5.13 -24.34 41.37
CA LEU A 394 -6.50 -23.90 41.07
C LEU A 394 -6.89 -22.68 41.93
N ALA A 395 -6.70 -22.76 43.24
CA ALA A 395 -7.00 -21.67 44.16
C ALA A 395 -6.19 -20.40 43.85
N LYS A 396 -4.92 -20.53 43.40
CA LYS A 396 -4.11 -19.41 42.93
C LYS A 396 -4.69 -18.76 41.67
N LEU A 397 -5.20 -19.58 40.73
CA LEU A 397 -5.83 -19.05 39.50
C LEU A 397 -7.16 -18.35 39.81
N ASP A 398 -7.99 -18.90 40.71
CA ASP A 398 -9.22 -18.25 41.14
C ASP A 398 -8.94 -16.89 41.79
N GLY A 399 -7.86 -16.77 42.58
CA GLY A 399 -7.40 -15.52 43.15
C GLY A 399 -6.98 -14.46 42.11
N PHE A 400 -6.57 -14.86 40.90
CA PHE A 400 -6.29 -13.94 39.79
C PHE A 400 -7.53 -13.62 38.94
N ILE A 401 -8.47 -14.57 38.82
CA ILE A 401 -9.66 -14.43 37.98
C ILE A 401 -10.67 -13.44 38.60
N ALA A 402 -10.88 -13.49 39.90
CA ALA A 402 -11.85 -12.63 40.59
C ALA A 402 -11.57 -11.13 40.37
N PRO A 403 -10.36 -10.58 40.62
CA PRO A 403 -10.08 -9.18 40.39
C PRO A 403 -10.15 -8.79 38.89
N LEU A 404 -9.78 -9.69 37.98
CA LEU A 404 -9.90 -9.41 36.52
C LEU A 404 -11.36 -9.32 36.09
N LYS A 405 -12.26 -10.13 36.62
CA LYS A 405 -13.71 -10.00 36.38
C LYS A 405 -14.26 -8.68 36.91
N GLN A 406 -13.84 -8.26 38.09
CA GLN A 406 -14.24 -6.99 38.67
C GLN A 406 -13.70 -5.81 37.87
N GLN A 407 -12.46 -5.89 37.40
CA GLN A 407 -11.86 -4.89 36.54
C GLN A 407 -12.62 -4.76 35.20
N ALA A 408 -12.94 -5.89 34.54
CA ALA A 408 -13.70 -5.88 33.29
C ALA A 408 -15.10 -5.26 33.50
N ALA A 409 -15.84 -5.65 34.53
CA ALA A 409 -17.15 -5.07 34.85
C ALA A 409 -17.07 -3.55 35.14
N GLY A 410 -16.05 -3.10 35.86
CA GLY A 410 -15.82 -1.67 36.10
C GLY A 410 -15.50 -0.89 34.81
N LEU A 411 -14.73 -1.49 33.90
CA LEU A 411 -14.44 -0.90 32.59
C LEU A 411 -15.68 -0.87 31.68
N GLU A 412 -16.51 -1.90 31.68
CA GLU A 412 -17.80 -1.92 30.96
C GLU A 412 -18.74 -0.81 31.43
N THR A 413 -18.87 -0.63 32.74
CA THR A 413 -19.68 0.46 33.31
C THR A 413 -19.18 1.83 32.86
N ARG A 414 -17.89 2.08 32.95
CA ARG A 414 -17.26 3.33 32.50
C ARG A 414 -17.41 3.52 30.99
N LEU A 415 -17.26 2.46 30.20
CA LEU A 415 -17.43 2.48 28.76
C LEU A 415 -18.87 2.84 28.37
N GLY A 416 -19.86 2.34 29.11
CA GLY A 416 -21.28 2.69 28.93
C GLY A 416 -21.60 4.15 29.20
N ALA A 417 -20.85 4.81 30.10
CA ALA A 417 -20.98 6.24 30.41
C ALA A 417 -20.17 7.16 29.49
N ALA A 418 -19.21 6.62 28.75
CA ALA A 418 -18.34 7.43 27.90
C ALA A 418 -19.07 7.91 26.64
N ILE A 419 -18.72 9.13 26.19
CA ILE A 419 -19.39 9.81 25.06
C ILE A 419 -19.07 9.06 23.75
N ARG A 420 -20.12 8.69 23.03
CA ARG A 420 -20.09 8.15 21.67
C ARG A 420 -20.63 9.17 20.67
N ASN A 421 -20.27 8.96 19.41
CA ASN A 421 -20.86 9.72 18.28
C ASN A 421 -20.71 11.24 18.41
N GLN A 422 -19.62 11.73 19.01
CA GLN A 422 -19.32 13.16 18.99
C GLN A 422 -18.87 13.59 17.59
N SER A 423 -19.14 14.84 17.24
CA SER A 423 -18.70 15.43 15.98
C SER A 423 -17.17 15.39 15.88
N ARG A 424 -16.66 14.71 14.86
CA ARG A 424 -15.22 14.71 14.56
C ARG A 424 -14.76 16.09 14.13
N LEU A 425 -15.58 16.78 13.35
CA LEU A 425 -15.27 18.12 12.85
C LEU A 425 -15.14 19.11 14.02
N GLN A 426 -16.12 19.11 14.95
CA GLN A 426 -16.07 19.97 16.13
C GLN A 426 -14.83 19.70 16.98
N LEU A 427 -14.50 18.42 17.21
CA LEU A 427 -13.27 18.04 17.92
C LEU A 427 -12.00 18.62 17.28
N LEU A 428 -11.92 18.60 15.94
CA LEU A 428 -10.76 19.11 15.22
C LEU A 428 -10.68 20.64 15.32
N ILE A 429 -11.82 21.32 15.32
CA ILE A 429 -11.92 22.76 15.50
C ILE A 429 -11.47 23.15 16.93
N ASP A 430 -12.04 22.51 17.94
CA ASP A 430 -11.76 22.80 19.35
C ASP A 430 -10.27 22.54 19.72
N ASN A 431 -9.65 21.56 19.10
CA ASN A 431 -8.24 21.24 19.30
C ASN A 431 -7.30 21.91 18.29
N HIS A 432 -7.78 22.94 17.57
CA HIS A 432 -6.99 23.78 16.64
C HIS A 432 -6.21 22.99 15.58
N TYR A 433 -6.76 21.87 15.11
CA TYR A 433 -6.18 21.14 14.01
C TYR A 433 -6.18 21.97 12.73
N ARG A 434 -5.13 21.78 11.93
CA ARG A 434 -4.96 22.48 10.66
C ARG A 434 -5.03 21.49 9.50
N LEU A 435 -5.58 21.94 8.38
CA LEU A 435 -5.60 21.25 7.11
C LEU A 435 -4.50 21.84 6.23
N LEU A 436 -3.57 21.02 5.75
CA LEU A 436 -2.53 21.46 4.81
C LEU A 436 -3.19 21.94 3.51
N ASP A 437 -2.88 23.14 3.08
CA ASP A 437 -3.35 23.64 1.79
C ASP A 437 -2.53 23.03 0.64
N SER A 438 -3.11 22.05 -0.03
CA SER A 438 -2.49 21.33 -1.12
C SER A 438 -2.84 21.85 -2.52
N ARG A 439 -3.58 22.97 -2.65
CA ARG A 439 -4.02 23.49 -3.96
C ARG A 439 -2.85 23.81 -4.89
N CYS A 440 -1.90 24.62 -4.43
CA CYS A 440 -0.68 24.90 -5.20
C CYS A 440 0.14 23.64 -5.51
N LYS A 441 0.17 22.68 -4.56
CA LYS A 441 0.83 21.40 -4.77
C LYS A 441 0.14 20.60 -5.86
N ALA A 442 -1.18 20.57 -5.91
CA ALA A 442 -1.94 19.86 -6.93
C ALA A 442 -1.61 20.37 -8.34
N THR A 443 -1.56 21.70 -8.52
CA THR A 443 -1.16 22.32 -9.78
C THR A 443 0.27 21.94 -10.17
N LEU A 444 1.22 22.04 -9.24
CA LEU A 444 2.62 21.69 -9.52
C LEU A 444 2.77 20.19 -9.81
N ASP A 445 2.06 19.33 -9.13
CA ASP A 445 2.15 17.90 -9.38
C ASP A 445 1.53 17.51 -10.73
N ALA A 446 0.45 18.18 -11.16
CA ALA A 446 -0.07 18.04 -12.52
C ALA A 446 0.98 18.44 -13.58
N LEU A 447 1.66 19.57 -13.39
CA LEU A 447 2.75 20.01 -14.27
C LEU A 447 3.94 19.04 -14.25
N ARG A 448 4.32 18.51 -13.09
CA ARG A 448 5.41 17.53 -12.93
C ARG A 448 5.10 16.22 -13.66
N ILE A 449 3.87 15.74 -13.54
CA ILE A 449 3.40 14.56 -14.24
C ILE A 449 3.41 14.79 -15.75
N ALA A 450 2.90 15.93 -16.22
CA ALA A 450 2.92 16.28 -17.63
C ALA A 450 4.37 16.37 -18.17
N ALA A 451 5.28 17.01 -17.43
CA ALA A 451 6.69 17.09 -17.79
C ALA A 451 7.36 15.71 -17.84
N SER A 452 7.04 14.81 -16.90
CA SER A 452 7.54 13.43 -16.91
C SER A 452 7.03 12.64 -18.12
N ASN A 453 5.76 12.77 -18.44
CA ASN A 453 5.16 12.08 -19.58
C ASN A 453 5.66 12.62 -20.91
N MET A 454 5.85 13.94 -21.00
CA MET A 454 6.51 14.58 -22.16
C MET A 454 7.94 14.06 -22.33
N PHE A 455 8.72 14.01 -21.24
CA PHE A 455 10.07 13.45 -21.29
C PHE A 455 10.04 11.97 -21.74
N ALA A 456 9.08 11.18 -21.29
CA ALA A 456 8.93 9.79 -21.71
C ALA A 456 8.56 9.66 -23.20
N ALA A 457 7.72 10.55 -23.72
CA ALA A 457 7.40 10.61 -25.15
C ALA A 457 8.63 10.98 -25.99
N LEU A 458 9.41 11.97 -25.56
CA LEU A 458 10.68 12.33 -26.19
C LEU A 458 11.69 11.19 -26.15
N ALA A 459 11.80 10.48 -25.01
CA ALA A 459 12.68 9.33 -24.88
C ALA A 459 12.29 8.17 -25.81
N ALA A 460 11.00 7.93 -25.99
CA ALA A 460 10.51 6.92 -26.94
C ALA A 460 10.88 7.25 -28.40
N ARG A 461 10.86 8.52 -28.79
CA ARG A 461 11.31 8.99 -30.11
C ARG A 461 12.84 8.96 -30.26
N PHE A 462 13.56 9.34 -29.21
CA PHE A 462 15.02 9.37 -29.22
C PHE A 462 15.64 7.97 -29.28
N ARG A 463 15.02 6.98 -28.65
CA ARG A 463 15.54 5.59 -28.51
C ARG A 463 15.94 4.94 -29.82
N PRO A 464 15.14 4.90 -30.90
CA PRO A 464 15.55 4.28 -32.16
C PRO A 464 16.71 5.05 -32.82
N LEU A 465 16.74 6.38 -32.72
CA LEU A 465 17.83 7.20 -33.24
C LEU A 465 19.16 6.96 -32.50
N TYR A 466 19.06 6.59 -31.23
CA TYR A 466 20.17 6.25 -30.35
C TYR A 466 20.53 4.75 -30.37
N GLY A 467 20.05 3.99 -31.36
CA GLY A 467 20.37 2.56 -31.53
C GLY A 467 19.82 1.64 -30.44
N ASN A 468 18.72 2.02 -29.79
CA ASN A 468 18.09 1.27 -28.71
C ASN A 468 19.01 0.99 -27.50
N HIS A 469 20.05 1.77 -27.29
CA HIS A 469 20.90 1.67 -26.12
C HIS A 469 20.13 2.00 -24.83
N ARG A 470 20.41 1.29 -23.76
CA ARG A 470 19.68 1.42 -22.47
C ARG A 470 19.85 2.74 -21.75
N ASN A 471 20.92 3.45 -21.99
CA ASN A 471 21.19 4.76 -21.41
C ASN A 471 20.55 5.92 -22.21
N ASP A 472 19.67 5.62 -23.17
CA ASP A 472 18.96 6.59 -23.99
C ASP A 472 18.33 7.72 -23.16
N HIS A 473 17.60 7.37 -22.09
CA HIS A 473 16.96 8.34 -21.18
C HIS A 473 17.97 9.18 -20.40
N VAL A 474 19.15 8.64 -20.09
CA VAL A 474 20.23 9.40 -19.43
C VAL A 474 20.81 10.41 -20.41
N MET A 475 21.05 9.97 -21.65
CA MET A 475 21.58 10.83 -22.70
C MET A 475 20.57 11.92 -23.09
N LEU A 476 19.30 11.58 -23.26
CA LEU A 476 18.26 12.58 -23.50
C LEU A 476 18.19 13.61 -22.35
N ARG A 477 18.38 13.18 -21.10
CA ARG A 477 18.41 14.08 -19.96
C ARG A 477 19.60 15.04 -20.02
N GLN A 478 20.77 14.60 -20.50
CA GLN A 478 21.89 15.50 -20.75
C GLN A 478 21.52 16.56 -21.79
N LEU A 479 20.85 16.14 -22.86
CA LEU A 479 20.39 17.04 -23.91
C LEU A 479 19.35 18.06 -23.39
N THR A 480 18.37 17.63 -22.57
CA THR A 480 17.35 18.53 -22.00
C THR A 480 17.90 19.47 -20.93
N ARG A 481 19.10 19.24 -20.43
CA ARG A 481 19.83 20.07 -19.46
C ARG A 481 21.04 20.78 -20.07
N ALA A 482 21.16 20.72 -21.40
CA ALA A 482 22.25 21.38 -22.11
C ALA A 482 22.19 22.88 -21.89
N ASP A 483 23.36 23.49 -21.75
CA ASP A 483 23.46 24.93 -21.82
C ASP A 483 23.12 25.39 -23.23
N GLY A 484 22.69 26.64 -23.37
CA GLY A 484 22.38 27.16 -24.70
C GLY A 484 21.86 28.57 -24.66
N PHE A 485 21.59 29.07 -25.84
CA PHE A 485 20.98 30.38 -25.99
C PHE A 485 19.95 30.39 -27.14
N LEU A 486 19.04 31.34 -27.03
CA LEU A 486 18.04 31.65 -28.03
C LEU A 486 18.49 32.90 -28.78
N HIS A 487 18.40 32.81 -30.08
CA HIS A 487 18.58 33.97 -30.95
C HIS A 487 17.45 34.03 -31.97
N ARG A 488 16.88 35.19 -32.16
CA ARG A 488 15.85 35.42 -33.18
C ARG A 488 16.41 36.25 -34.29
N ASP A 489 16.22 35.78 -35.52
CA ASP A 489 16.55 36.49 -36.73
C ASP A 489 15.33 36.44 -37.65
N GLY A 490 14.69 37.58 -37.82
CA GLY A 490 13.41 37.69 -38.53
C GLY A 490 12.34 36.77 -37.96
N GLN A 491 11.85 35.87 -38.79
CA GLN A 491 10.84 34.85 -38.39
C GLN A 491 11.46 33.56 -37.85
N THR A 492 12.79 33.44 -37.81
CA THR A 492 13.47 32.23 -37.36
C THR A 492 13.99 32.38 -35.92
N VAL A 493 13.62 31.46 -35.06
CA VAL A 493 14.16 31.31 -33.72
C VAL A 493 15.18 30.18 -33.71
N TYR A 494 16.40 30.51 -33.40
CA TYR A 494 17.50 29.56 -33.25
C TYR A 494 17.66 29.19 -31.78
N VAL A 495 17.57 27.91 -31.49
CA VAL A 495 17.89 27.31 -30.19
C VAL A 495 19.23 26.59 -30.35
N ARG A 496 20.28 27.16 -29.81
CA ARG A 496 21.63 26.60 -29.90
C ARG A 496 22.02 25.99 -28.59
N LEU A 497 22.26 24.67 -28.56
CA LEU A 497 22.54 23.89 -27.35
C LEU A 497 24.02 23.49 -27.34
N TRP A 498 24.60 23.52 -26.15
CA TRP A 498 25.95 23.03 -25.92
C TRP A 498 25.93 21.97 -24.81
N LEU A 499 26.46 20.77 -25.15
CA LEU A 499 26.52 19.64 -24.22
C LEU A 499 27.84 19.69 -23.44
N ARG A 500 27.74 19.71 -22.11
CA ARG A 500 28.90 19.53 -21.23
C ARG A 500 29.34 18.07 -21.23
N GLY A 501 30.60 17.80 -21.51
CA GLY A 501 31.18 16.47 -21.49
C GLY A 501 31.72 15.96 -22.81
N ARG A 502 32.25 14.74 -22.80
CA ARG A 502 32.77 14.09 -24.00
C ARG A 502 31.75 13.08 -24.51
N PHE A 503 31.37 13.22 -25.75
CA PHE A 503 30.45 12.32 -26.44
C PHE A 503 31.14 11.72 -27.65
N GLN A 504 30.81 10.47 -27.97
CA GLN A 504 31.26 9.83 -29.19
C GLN A 504 30.51 10.41 -30.42
N GLU A 505 31.12 10.37 -31.57
CA GLU A 505 30.54 10.98 -32.80
C GLU A 505 29.18 10.34 -33.16
N TRP A 506 28.98 9.05 -32.91
CA TRP A 506 27.70 8.41 -33.15
C TRP A 506 26.57 8.91 -32.19
N GLN A 507 26.93 9.31 -30.96
CA GLN A 507 26.00 9.93 -30.01
C GLN A 507 25.63 11.33 -30.47
N LEU A 508 26.61 12.11 -30.90
CA LEU A 508 26.37 13.44 -31.44
C LEU A 508 25.51 13.40 -32.71
N ARG A 509 25.70 12.41 -33.58
CA ARG A 509 24.83 12.19 -34.75
C ARG A 509 23.40 11.86 -34.32
N ALA A 510 23.20 11.04 -33.32
CA ALA A 510 21.86 10.73 -32.80
C ALA A 510 21.19 12.00 -32.24
N PHE A 511 21.90 12.80 -31.47
CA PHE A 511 21.39 14.09 -30.97
C PHE A 511 21.01 15.04 -32.09
N ARG A 512 21.88 15.22 -33.09
CA ARG A 512 21.61 16.14 -34.26
C ARG A 512 20.34 15.68 -35.01
N ARG A 513 20.19 14.40 -35.28
CA ARG A 513 18.98 13.83 -35.93
C ARG A 513 17.73 14.10 -35.10
N PHE A 514 17.78 13.81 -33.79
CA PHE A 514 16.68 14.07 -32.89
C PHE A 514 16.29 15.54 -32.82
N LEU A 515 17.28 16.46 -32.76
CA LEU A 515 17.03 17.89 -32.72
C LEU A 515 16.46 18.43 -34.05
N ALA A 516 16.80 17.83 -35.19
CA ALA A 516 16.16 18.14 -36.45
C ALA A 516 14.66 17.82 -36.43
N GLU A 517 14.28 16.61 -35.95
CA GLU A 517 12.86 16.25 -35.79
C GLU A 517 12.12 17.19 -34.81
N VAL A 518 12.76 17.54 -33.69
CA VAL A 518 12.20 18.52 -32.72
C VAL A 518 12.03 19.89 -33.35
N SER A 519 12.96 20.31 -34.20
CA SER A 519 12.89 21.59 -34.92
C SER A 519 11.68 21.64 -35.86
N GLU A 520 11.42 20.56 -36.59
CA GLU A 520 10.24 20.44 -37.47
C GLU A 520 8.93 20.48 -36.68
N ASP A 521 8.85 19.77 -35.53
CA ASP A 521 7.68 19.78 -34.67
C ASP A 521 7.41 21.17 -34.10
N LEU A 522 8.44 21.84 -33.60
CA LEU A 522 8.31 23.21 -33.08
C LEU A 522 7.91 24.19 -34.19
N THR A 523 8.48 24.07 -35.37
CA THR A 523 8.11 24.91 -36.52
C THR A 523 6.63 24.70 -36.90
N ARG A 524 6.15 23.44 -36.90
CA ARG A 524 4.72 23.14 -37.12
C ARG A 524 3.83 23.73 -36.02
N LEU A 525 4.27 23.64 -34.75
CA LEU A 525 3.53 24.19 -33.62
C LEU A 525 3.39 25.71 -33.71
N PHE A 526 4.43 26.40 -34.16
CA PHE A 526 4.44 27.87 -34.30
C PHE A 526 4.06 28.35 -35.69
N ALA A 527 3.65 27.48 -36.60
CA ALA A 527 3.22 27.85 -37.96
C ALA A 527 2.14 28.95 -37.99
N PRO A 528 1.12 29.00 -37.09
CA PRO A 528 0.14 30.08 -37.08
C PRO A 528 0.75 31.47 -36.87
N THR A 529 1.94 31.56 -36.26
CA THR A 529 2.67 32.85 -36.07
C THR A 529 3.68 33.14 -37.18
N GLY A 530 3.82 32.24 -38.15
CA GLY A 530 4.84 32.32 -39.19
C GLY A 530 6.26 32.05 -38.68
N THR A 531 6.42 31.58 -37.42
CA THR A 531 7.71 31.39 -36.78
C THR A 531 8.32 30.04 -37.15
N GLN A 532 9.56 30.04 -37.65
CA GLN A 532 10.38 28.84 -37.80
C GLN A 532 11.25 28.63 -36.56
N VAL A 533 11.45 27.39 -36.13
CA VAL A 533 12.32 27.06 -35.01
C VAL A 533 13.42 26.10 -35.46
N ARG A 534 14.66 26.44 -35.18
CA ARG A 534 15.84 25.62 -35.49
C ARG A 534 16.60 25.31 -34.21
N VAL A 535 16.61 24.03 -33.80
CA VAL A 535 17.35 23.53 -32.64
C VAL A 535 18.63 22.83 -33.12
N THR A 536 19.78 23.31 -32.67
CA THR A 536 21.09 22.82 -33.15
C THR A 536 22.05 22.59 -31.97
N LEU A 537 23.04 21.72 -32.17
CA LEU A 537 24.16 21.56 -31.25
C LEU A 537 25.33 22.45 -31.67
N LEU A 538 25.91 23.13 -30.70
CA LEU A 538 27.19 23.82 -30.85
C LEU A 538 28.35 22.84 -30.70
N SER A 539 29.38 23.00 -31.51
CA SER A 539 30.62 22.23 -31.43
C SER A 539 31.57 22.74 -30.34
N THR A 540 31.45 24.00 -29.97
CA THR A 540 32.28 24.69 -28.98
C THR A 540 31.40 25.38 -27.94
N PRO A 541 31.91 25.62 -26.71
CA PRO A 541 31.22 26.45 -25.74
C PRO A 541 30.87 27.80 -26.31
N PRO A 542 29.67 28.33 -26.03
CA PRO A 542 29.39 29.72 -26.40
C PRO A 542 30.34 30.66 -25.66
N ALA A 543 30.90 31.63 -26.36
CA ALA A 543 31.56 32.75 -25.70
C ALA A 543 30.46 33.58 -25.01
N TRP A 544 30.49 33.60 -23.67
CA TRP A 544 29.54 34.33 -22.82
C TRP A 544 29.94 35.79 -22.68
#